data_1a41f146b83709d162f47f5bb3b28a46
#
_entry.id   1a41f146b83709d162f47f5bb3b28a46
#
_cell.length_a   1.000
_cell.length_b   1.000
_cell.length_c   1.000
_cell.angle_alpha   90.00
_cell.angle_beta   90.00
_cell.angle_gamma   90.00
#
_symmetry.space_group_name_H-M   'P 1'
#
loop_
_entity.id
_entity.type
_entity.pdbx_description
1 polymer ?
#
loop_
_entity_poly.entity_id
_entity_poly.type
_entity_poly.pdbx_seq_one_letter_code
_entity_poly.pdbx_strand_id
1 'polypeptide(L)'
;MLVGYARTSTADQTAGLDAQIRELKAAGCTKMFSERVSSATQRPALAECLRFLREGDTLICTKPDRLARNTAELLKIEADLSARGVGLVIQSMNLDTRNGSNPTARLMLTILAGVATWEREIMLERQREGIAKAKAEGRYKGRPPSIDRARVRELLTRMTPTEAAKTLGVARSSVYRLLPRAAA
;
A
#
# COMPACT_ATOMS: atom_id res chain seq x y z
N MET A 1 11.52 27.30 2.80
CA MET A 1 10.41 27.56 3.76
C MET A 1 10.22 26.34 4.64
N LEU A 2 9.72 26.51 5.91
CA LEU A 2 9.39 25.37 6.78
C LEU A 2 7.89 25.08 6.71
N VAL A 3 7.54 23.85 6.31
CA VAL A 3 6.17 23.39 6.10
C VAL A 3 5.87 22.26 7.07
N GLY A 4 4.83 22.43 7.90
CA GLY A 4 4.42 21.44 8.89
C GLY A 4 3.31 20.53 8.37
N TYR A 5 3.40 19.23 8.67
CA TYR A 5 2.32 18.29 8.46
C TYR A 5 1.92 17.60 9.77
N ALA A 6 0.61 17.61 10.06
CA ALA A 6 0.04 17.00 11.25
C ALA A 6 -1.14 16.08 10.90
N ARG A 7 -1.27 14.94 11.61
CA ARG A 7 -2.36 13.98 11.37
C ARG A 7 -2.82 13.32 12.66
N THR A 8 -4.13 13.11 12.79
CA THR A 8 -4.71 12.25 13.83
C THR A 8 -5.71 11.26 13.23
N SER A 9 -5.98 10.17 13.93
CA SER A 9 -7.09 9.27 13.61
C SER A 9 -8.43 9.92 13.94
N THR A 10 -9.49 9.55 13.24
CA THR A 10 -10.81 10.21 13.27
C THR A 10 -11.56 10.18 14.60
N ALA A 11 -11.20 9.31 15.55
CA ALA A 11 -12.09 9.02 16.66
C ALA A 11 -11.93 9.90 17.91
N ASP A 12 -10.72 10.39 18.30
CA ASP A 12 -10.59 10.86 19.68
C ASP A 12 -9.64 12.04 19.97
N GLN A 13 -9.07 12.75 19.02
CA GLN A 13 -7.93 13.59 19.40
C GLN A 13 -7.84 14.96 18.71
N THR A 14 -8.83 15.80 18.94
CA THR A 14 -8.67 17.26 18.70
C THR A 14 -7.45 17.76 19.47
N ALA A 15 -7.34 17.43 20.74
CA ALA A 15 -6.20 17.81 21.58
C ALA A 15 -4.84 17.32 21.05
N GLY A 16 -4.80 16.11 20.47
CA GLY A 16 -3.55 15.57 19.88
C GLY A 16 -3.13 16.26 18.59
N LEU A 17 -4.09 16.71 17.76
CA LEU A 17 -3.78 17.49 16.55
C LEU A 17 -3.30 18.90 16.92
N ASP A 18 -3.97 19.55 17.86
CA ASP A 18 -3.61 20.89 18.33
C ASP A 18 -2.22 20.90 18.99
N ALA A 19 -1.86 19.85 19.72
CA ALA A 19 -0.52 19.68 20.29
C ALA A 19 0.53 19.63 19.17
N GLN A 20 0.33 18.77 18.15
CA GLN A 20 1.25 18.70 17.00
C GLN A 20 1.38 20.04 16.27
N ILE A 21 0.27 20.74 16.06
CA ILE A 21 0.28 22.08 15.41
C ILE A 21 1.08 23.08 16.24
N ARG A 22 0.95 23.06 17.58
CA ARG A 22 1.75 23.93 18.46
C ARG A 22 3.24 23.62 18.36
N GLU A 23 3.61 22.33 18.42
CA GLU A 23 4.99 21.88 18.28
C GLU A 23 5.60 22.29 16.94
N LEU A 24 4.87 22.11 15.83
CA LEU A 24 5.33 22.50 14.49
C LEU A 24 5.46 24.02 14.33
N LYS A 25 4.53 24.80 14.93
CA LYS A 25 4.66 26.27 14.96
C LYS A 25 5.87 26.71 15.77
N ALA A 26 6.13 26.09 16.92
CA ALA A 26 7.31 26.35 17.73
C ALA A 26 8.62 25.97 16.99
N ALA A 27 8.57 24.99 16.11
CA ALA A 27 9.67 24.64 15.20
C ALA A 27 9.86 25.63 14.03
N GLY A 28 9.04 26.69 13.94
CA GLY A 28 9.14 27.72 12.92
C GLY A 28 8.39 27.42 11.62
N CYS A 29 7.49 26.45 11.58
CA CYS A 29 6.68 26.19 10.40
C CYS A 29 5.77 27.39 10.09
N THR A 30 5.89 27.92 8.88
CA THR A 30 5.11 29.07 8.39
C THR A 30 3.84 28.64 7.64
N LYS A 31 3.84 27.43 7.07
CA LYS A 31 2.70 26.81 6.39
C LYS A 31 2.37 25.47 7.04
N MET A 32 1.08 25.20 7.22
CA MET A 32 0.61 23.99 7.90
C MET A 32 -0.40 23.25 7.04
N PHE A 33 -0.24 21.93 6.96
CA PHE A 33 -1.21 21.01 6.42
C PHE A 33 -1.62 20.05 7.52
N SER A 34 -2.92 19.85 7.69
CA SER A 34 -3.42 18.97 8.75
C SER A 34 -4.65 18.21 8.31
N GLU A 35 -4.80 16.97 8.78
CA GLU A 35 -5.97 16.17 8.48
C GLU A 35 -6.34 15.22 9.62
N ARG A 36 -7.64 14.88 9.68
CA ARG A 36 -8.22 13.93 10.65
C ARG A 36 -8.68 12.70 9.90
N VAL A 37 -7.75 11.80 9.60
CA VAL A 37 -8.04 10.57 8.85
C VAL A 37 -7.24 9.41 9.43
N SER A 38 -7.83 8.20 9.37
CA SER A 38 -7.11 6.98 9.72
C SER A 38 -5.95 6.73 8.73
N SER A 39 -4.96 5.96 9.17
CA SER A 39 -3.84 5.58 8.30
C SER A 39 -4.27 4.77 7.07
N ALA A 40 -5.44 4.11 7.10
CA ALA A 40 -5.96 3.31 6.00
C ALA A 40 -6.67 4.12 4.90
N THR A 41 -7.08 5.37 5.21
CA THR A 41 -7.86 6.21 4.29
C THR A 41 -6.94 7.04 3.39
N GLN A 42 -7.49 7.59 2.31
CA GLN A 42 -6.79 8.60 1.50
C GLN A 42 -6.42 9.81 2.34
N ARG A 43 -5.26 10.39 2.08
CA ARG A 43 -4.68 11.53 2.80
C ARG A 43 -4.55 12.75 1.87
N PRO A 44 -5.66 13.46 1.60
CA PRO A 44 -5.67 14.58 0.66
C PRO A 44 -4.78 15.74 1.11
N ALA A 45 -4.71 16.04 2.42
CA ALA A 45 -3.86 17.11 2.92
C ALA A 45 -2.37 16.76 2.80
N LEU A 46 -1.98 15.48 2.98
CA LEU A 46 -0.61 15.05 2.70
C LEU A 46 -0.27 15.19 1.21
N ALA A 47 -1.17 14.75 0.33
CA ALA A 47 -0.96 14.86 -1.12
C ALA A 47 -0.85 16.32 -1.57
N GLU A 48 -1.64 17.21 -0.99
CA GLU A 48 -1.54 18.66 -1.21
C GLU A 48 -0.22 19.24 -0.68
N CYS A 49 0.17 18.85 0.53
CA CYS A 49 1.45 19.24 1.14
C CYS A 49 2.63 18.85 0.25
N LEU A 50 2.70 17.59 -0.19
CA LEU A 50 3.78 17.11 -1.05
C LEU A 50 3.82 17.81 -2.42
N ARG A 51 2.67 18.21 -2.98
CA ARG A 51 2.61 19.02 -4.21
C ARG A 51 3.02 20.47 -4.00
N PHE A 52 2.75 21.02 -2.81
CA PHE A 52 3.07 22.41 -2.47
C PHE A 52 4.58 22.64 -2.33
N LEU A 53 5.32 21.66 -1.80
CA LEU A 53 6.75 21.74 -1.50
C LEU A 53 7.58 21.92 -2.78
N ARG A 54 8.57 22.82 -2.70
CA ARG A 54 9.52 23.16 -3.76
C ARG A 54 10.95 22.96 -3.29
N GLU A 55 11.91 22.98 -4.21
CA GLU A 55 13.33 22.91 -3.90
C GLU A 55 13.70 23.98 -2.84
N GLY A 56 14.51 23.57 -1.87
CA GLY A 56 14.91 24.41 -0.73
C GLY A 56 13.88 24.51 0.41
N ASP A 57 12.67 23.96 0.24
CA ASP A 57 11.70 23.84 1.33
C ASP A 57 12.05 22.67 2.27
N THR A 58 11.43 22.66 3.44
CA THR A 58 11.58 21.57 4.41
C THR A 58 10.21 21.13 4.92
N LEU A 59 9.92 19.85 4.80
CA LEU A 59 8.77 19.21 5.45
C LEU A 59 9.13 18.82 6.88
N ILE A 60 8.32 19.24 7.85
CA ILE A 60 8.49 18.88 9.26
C ILE A 60 7.27 18.13 9.75
N CYS A 61 7.48 17.00 10.43
CA CYS A 61 6.44 16.28 11.17
C CYS A 61 6.96 15.87 12.56
N THR A 62 6.04 15.66 13.50
CA THR A 62 6.42 15.32 14.88
C THR A 62 6.88 13.85 15.01
N LYS A 63 6.19 12.93 14.33
CA LYS A 63 6.46 11.48 14.40
C LYS A 63 6.33 10.83 13.03
N PRO A 64 7.04 9.72 12.74
CA PRO A 64 7.01 9.05 11.45
C PRO A 64 5.62 8.47 11.11
N ASP A 65 4.87 7.98 12.11
CA ASP A 65 3.52 7.43 11.94
C ASP A 65 2.47 8.50 11.56
N ARG A 66 2.79 9.77 11.70
CA ARG A 66 1.97 10.87 11.18
C ARG A 66 2.16 11.00 9.67
N LEU A 67 3.39 10.85 9.19
CA LEU A 67 3.74 11.01 7.79
C LEU A 67 3.52 9.75 6.94
N ALA A 68 3.85 8.58 7.46
CA ALA A 68 3.81 7.31 6.74
C ALA A 68 3.06 6.22 7.51
N ARG A 69 2.57 5.20 6.79
CA ARG A 69 1.86 4.05 7.35
C ARG A 69 2.81 2.93 7.79
N ASN A 70 3.95 2.88 7.17
CA ASN A 70 5.02 1.90 7.40
C ASN A 70 6.36 2.48 6.98
N THR A 71 7.42 1.78 7.31
CA THR A 71 8.79 2.20 7.04
C THR A 71 9.07 2.35 5.54
N ALA A 72 8.52 1.47 4.70
CA ALA A 72 8.72 1.53 3.24
C ALA A 72 8.07 2.80 2.62
N GLU A 73 6.89 3.20 3.09
CA GLU A 73 6.25 4.45 2.64
C GLU A 73 7.03 5.68 3.09
N LEU A 74 7.58 5.66 4.32
CA LEU A 74 8.42 6.75 4.82
C LEU A 74 9.66 6.95 3.94
N LEU A 75 10.36 5.88 3.62
CA LEU A 75 11.54 5.91 2.75
C LEU A 75 11.21 6.39 1.34
N LYS A 76 10.04 5.99 0.80
CA LYS A 76 9.57 6.46 -0.50
C LYS A 76 9.30 7.97 -0.50
N ILE A 77 8.64 8.48 0.54
CA ILE A 77 8.39 9.92 0.69
C ILE A 77 9.72 10.68 0.82
N GLU A 78 10.64 10.18 1.63
CA GLU A 78 11.95 10.81 1.81
C GLU A 78 12.74 10.84 0.49
N ALA A 79 12.78 9.73 -0.24
CA ALA A 79 13.48 9.66 -1.53
C ALA A 79 12.88 10.63 -2.57
N ASP A 80 11.54 10.77 -2.64
CA ASP A 80 10.88 11.75 -3.51
C ASP A 80 11.24 13.20 -3.12
N LEU A 81 11.19 13.52 -1.83
CA LEU A 81 11.55 14.84 -1.32
C LEU A 81 13.03 15.16 -1.60
N SER A 82 13.93 14.22 -1.31
CA SER A 82 15.37 14.35 -1.54
C SER A 82 15.69 14.58 -3.02
N ALA A 83 15.06 13.83 -3.93
CA ALA A 83 15.22 13.99 -5.38
C ALA A 83 14.76 15.36 -5.88
N ARG A 84 13.85 16.02 -5.16
CA ARG A 84 13.33 17.36 -5.46
C ARG A 84 14.05 18.46 -4.71
N GLY A 85 15.14 18.16 -3.98
CA GLY A 85 15.88 19.12 -3.17
C GLY A 85 15.09 19.65 -1.97
N VAL A 86 14.13 18.87 -1.46
CA VAL A 86 13.31 19.21 -0.28
C VAL A 86 13.83 18.45 0.93
N GLY A 87 14.06 19.16 2.05
CA GLY A 87 14.47 18.55 3.31
C GLY A 87 13.30 17.88 4.03
N LEU A 88 13.60 16.83 4.82
CA LEU A 88 12.66 16.17 5.73
C LEU A 88 13.20 16.25 7.16
N VAL A 89 12.33 16.66 8.10
CA VAL A 89 12.63 16.62 9.55
C VAL A 89 11.54 15.83 10.27
N ILE A 90 11.95 14.82 11.04
CA ILE A 90 11.07 14.06 11.94
C ILE A 90 11.57 14.27 13.37
N GLN A 91 10.84 15.07 14.15
CA GLN A 91 11.30 15.55 15.45
C GLN A 91 11.57 14.43 16.45
N SER A 92 10.67 13.47 16.58
CA SER A 92 10.79 12.36 17.56
C SER A 92 11.97 11.43 17.31
N MET A 93 12.57 11.46 16.11
CA MET A 93 13.69 10.61 15.71
C MET A 93 14.98 11.40 15.54
N ASN A 94 14.96 12.72 15.72
CA ASN A 94 16.08 13.62 15.34
C ASN A 94 16.57 13.38 13.90
N LEU A 95 15.66 12.94 13.02
CA LEU A 95 15.96 12.80 11.60
C LEU A 95 15.89 14.17 10.94
N ASP A 96 16.98 14.60 10.31
CA ASP A 96 17.08 15.86 9.60
C ASP A 96 17.90 15.69 8.32
N THR A 97 17.23 15.78 7.16
CA THR A 97 17.87 15.60 5.84
C THR A 97 18.10 16.91 5.08
N ARG A 98 17.87 18.08 5.75
CA ARG A 98 17.93 19.41 5.10
C ARG A 98 19.24 19.72 4.36
N ASN A 99 20.33 19.22 4.84
CA ASN A 99 21.66 19.56 4.32
C ASN A 99 22.31 18.43 3.50
N GLY A 100 21.56 17.44 3.07
CA GLY A 100 22.02 16.34 2.18
C GLY A 100 23.18 15.48 2.69
N SER A 101 23.98 15.99 3.62
CA SER A 101 25.22 15.39 4.10
C SER A 101 25.24 15.05 5.60
N ASN A 102 24.08 15.06 6.28
CA ASN A 102 24.03 14.65 7.69
C ASN A 102 24.31 13.14 7.83
N PRO A 103 25.50 12.71 8.32
CA PRO A 103 25.85 11.29 8.42
C PRO A 103 24.89 10.52 9.32
N THR A 104 24.39 11.15 10.39
CA THR A 104 23.42 10.57 11.32
C THR A 104 22.09 10.30 10.61
N ALA A 105 21.58 11.22 9.80
CA ALA A 105 20.37 11.02 9.03
C ALA A 105 20.54 9.88 8.02
N ARG A 106 21.68 9.81 7.32
CA ARG A 106 22.00 8.72 6.39
C ARG A 106 22.04 7.35 7.09
N LEU A 107 22.70 7.27 8.25
CA LEU A 107 22.72 6.05 9.04
C LEU A 107 21.30 5.63 9.46
N MET A 108 20.49 6.57 9.95
CA MET A 108 19.11 6.33 10.35
C MET A 108 18.26 5.81 9.18
N LEU A 109 18.37 6.44 8.01
CA LEU A 109 17.67 5.98 6.80
C LEU A 109 18.14 4.59 6.36
N THR A 110 19.42 4.27 6.48
CA THR A 110 19.95 2.93 6.20
C THR A 110 19.38 1.87 7.14
N ILE A 111 19.30 2.16 8.44
CA ILE A 111 18.67 1.27 9.42
C ILE A 111 17.19 1.06 9.09
N LEU A 112 16.46 2.14 8.79
CA LEU A 112 15.06 2.06 8.41
C LEU A 112 14.85 1.24 7.13
N ALA A 113 15.74 1.35 6.15
CA ALA A 113 15.70 0.54 4.94
C ALA A 113 15.88 -0.96 5.25
N GLY A 114 16.82 -1.30 6.13
CA GLY A 114 17.01 -2.66 6.63
C GLY A 114 15.76 -3.21 7.34
N VAL A 115 15.17 -2.40 8.22
CA VAL A 115 13.92 -2.76 8.93
C VAL A 115 12.77 -2.98 7.94
N ALA A 116 12.59 -2.11 6.95
CA ALA A 116 11.54 -2.26 5.95
C ALA A 116 11.69 -3.54 5.11
N THR A 117 12.92 -3.92 4.77
CA THR A 117 13.22 -5.17 4.06
C THR A 117 12.88 -6.37 4.93
N TRP A 118 13.33 -6.38 6.17
CA TRP A 118 13.05 -7.44 7.14
C TRP A 118 11.54 -7.61 7.43
N GLU A 119 10.79 -6.51 7.65
CA GLU A 119 9.33 -6.55 7.81
C GLU A 119 8.64 -7.21 6.62
N ARG A 120 9.09 -6.89 5.40
CA ARG A 120 8.55 -7.47 4.17
C ARG A 120 8.84 -8.97 4.08
N GLU A 121 10.04 -9.40 4.42
CA GLU A 121 10.42 -10.82 4.40
C GLU A 121 9.57 -11.64 5.37
N ILE A 122 9.41 -11.18 6.61
CA ILE A 122 8.54 -11.82 7.61
C ILE A 122 7.08 -11.88 7.12
N MET A 123 6.58 -10.81 6.52
CA MET A 123 5.20 -10.81 5.98
C MET A 123 5.02 -11.86 4.89
N LEU A 124 6.00 -11.98 3.97
CA LEU A 124 5.98 -12.98 2.90
C LEU A 124 6.08 -14.42 3.44
N GLU A 125 6.89 -14.65 4.46
CA GLU A 125 7.01 -15.95 5.13
C GLU A 125 5.67 -16.36 5.76
N ARG A 126 5.06 -15.50 6.57
CA ARG A 126 3.74 -15.74 7.18
C ARG A 126 2.65 -15.96 6.11
N GLN A 127 2.71 -15.23 5.00
CA GLN A 127 1.78 -15.42 3.89
C GLN A 127 1.95 -16.81 3.26
N ARG A 128 3.18 -17.27 3.03
CA ARG A 128 3.47 -18.61 2.49
C ARG A 128 2.94 -19.71 3.41
N GLU A 129 3.18 -19.59 4.73
CA GLU A 129 2.67 -20.51 5.74
C GLU A 129 1.14 -20.54 5.75
N GLY A 130 0.50 -19.36 5.74
CA GLY A 130 -0.95 -19.25 5.67
C GLY A 130 -1.57 -19.91 4.42
N ILE A 131 -0.93 -19.72 3.25
CA ILE A 131 -1.33 -20.36 1.99
C ILE A 131 -1.15 -21.89 2.08
N ALA A 132 -0.03 -22.35 2.62
CA ALA A 132 0.25 -23.78 2.79
C ALA A 132 -0.81 -24.44 3.69
N LYS A 133 -1.12 -23.81 4.83
CA LYS A 133 -2.17 -24.25 5.75
C LYS A 133 -3.55 -24.27 5.07
N ALA A 134 -3.93 -23.21 4.37
CA ALA A 134 -5.21 -23.14 3.66
C ALA A 134 -5.34 -24.20 2.55
N LYS A 135 -4.22 -24.54 1.88
CA LYS A 135 -4.18 -25.64 0.90
C LYS A 135 -4.36 -27.01 1.58
N ALA A 136 -3.66 -27.25 2.70
CA ALA A 136 -3.77 -28.49 3.45
C ALA A 136 -5.21 -28.71 4.01
N GLU A 137 -5.88 -27.64 4.42
CA GLU A 137 -7.26 -27.64 4.90
C GLU A 137 -8.31 -27.66 3.75
N GLY A 138 -7.88 -27.72 2.47
CA GLY A 138 -8.79 -27.74 1.31
C GLY A 138 -9.60 -26.46 1.12
N ARG A 139 -9.20 -25.35 1.77
CA ARG A 139 -9.91 -24.06 1.65
C ARG A 139 -9.64 -23.37 0.31
N TYR A 140 -8.56 -23.75 -0.37
CA TYR A 140 -8.16 -23.15 -1.65
C TYR A 140 -8.89 -23.83 -2.82
N LYS A 141 -10.12 -23.43 -3.07
CA LYS A 141 -11.00 -24.03 -4.10
C LYS A 141 -10.80 -23.45 -5.51
N GLY A 142 -9.96 -22.45 -5.66
CA GLY A 142 -9.78 -21.75 -6.93
C GLY A 142 -11.04 -20.98 -7.37
N ARG A 143 -11.04 -20.56 -8.64
CA ARG A 143 -12.24 -19.96 -9.24
C ARG A 143 -13.32 -21.03 -9.44
N PRO A 144 -14.55 -20.81 -8.98
CA PRO A 144 -15.65 -21.74 -9.24
C PRO A 144 -15.77 -22.02 -10.74
N PRO A 145 -16.03 -23.27 -11.16
CA PRO A 145 -16.27 -23.57 -12.56
C PRO A 145 -17.46 -22.71 -13.08
N SER A 146 -17.21 -21.91 -14.10
CA SER A 146 -18.25 -21.06 -14.71
C SER A 146 -19.19 -21.85 -15.61
N ILE A 147 -18.87 -23.12 -15.88
CA ILE A 147 -19.64 -24.00 -16.78
C ILE A 147 -19.88 -25.32 -16.03
N ASP A 148 -21.13 -25.66 -15.91
CA ASP A 148 -21.53 -26.95 -15.33
C ASP A 148 -21.17 -28.10 -16.31
N ARG A 149 -20.25 -28.96 -15.89
CA ARG A 149 -19.79 -30.11 -16.69
C ARG A 149 -20.90 -31.11 -16.94
N ALA A 150 -21.84 -31.27 -16.01
CA ALA A 150 -22.97 -32.21 -16.16
C ALA A 150 -23.90 -31.70 -17.26
N ARG A 151 -24.20 -30.40 -17.25
CA ARG A 151 -25.02 -29.74 -18.25
C ARG A 151 -24.39 -29.78 -19.65
N VAL A 152 -23.09 -29.62 -19.75
CA VAL A 152 -22.36 -29.76 -21.04
C VAL A 152 -22.51 -31.20 -21.58
N ARG A 153 -22.31 -32.24 -20.75
CA ARG A 153 -22.47 -33.65 -21.17
C ARG A 153 -23.87 -33.94 -21.65
N GLU A 154 -24.90 -33.50 -20.93
CA GLU A 154 -26.30 -33.66 -21.32
C GLU A 154 -26.59 -33.03 -22.68
N LEU A 155 -26.13 -31.82 -22.92
CA LEU A 155 -26.35 -31.16 -24.22
C LEU A 155 -25.64 -31.89 -25.37
N LEU A 156 -24.45 -32.39 -25.13
CA LEU A 156 -23.67 -33.12 -26.15
C LEU A 156 -24.26 -34.49 -26.54
N THR A 157 -25.24 -35.01 -25.80
CA THR A 157 -26.01 -36.21 -26.24
C THR A 157 -27.06 -35.89 -27.31
N ARG A 158 -27.42 -34.59 -27.45
CA ARG A 158 -28.55 -34.17 -28.30
C ARG A 158 -28.14 -33.17 -29.39
N MET A 159 -26.98 -32.56 -29.29
CA MET A 159 -26.53 -31.50 -30.19
C MET A 159 -25.02 -31.47 -30.33
N THR A 160 -24.54 -30.76 -31.37
CA THR A 160 -23.12 -30.62 -31.65
C THR A 160 -22.42 -29.68 -30.62
N PRO A 161 -21.08 -29.80 -30.43
CA PRO A 161 -20.35 -28.90 -29.53
C PRO A 161 -20.51 -27.41 -29.85
N THR A 162 -20.76 -27.10 -31.12
CA THR A 162 -20.97 -25.71 -31.56
C THR A 162 -22.33 -25.17 -31.11
N GLU A 163 -23.36 -25.97 -31.21
CA GLU A 163 -24.74 -25.66 -30.75
C GLU A 163 -24.78 -25.56 -29.22
N ALA A 164 -24.15 -26.53 -28.53
CA ALA A 164 -24.02 -26.51 -27.08
C ALA A 164 -23.33 -25.27 -26.56
N ALA A 165 -22.28 -24.80 -27.24
CA ALA A 165 -21.58 -23.55 -26.90
C ALA A 165 -22.49 -22.32 -27.04
N LYS A 166 -23.29 -22.24 -28.11
CA LYS A 166 -24.29 -21.18 -28.31
C LYS A 166 -25.37 -21.21 -27.21
N THR A 167 -25.91 -22.36 -26.90
CA THR A 167 -26.95 -22.56 -25.87
C THR A 167 -26.46 -22.15 -24.47
N LEU A 168 -25.18 -22.42 -24.16
CA LEU A 168 -24.58 -22.10 -22.87
C LEU A 168 -24.01 -20.68 -22.82
N GLY A 169 -23.98 -19.93 -23.91
CA GLY A 169 -23.40 -18.58 -23.97
C GLY A 169 -21.88 -18.57 -23.74
N VAL A 170 -21.17 -19.62 -24.13
CA VAL A 170 -19.72 -19.78 -23.87
C VAL A 170 -18.93 -19.97 -25.17
N ALA A 171 -17.65 -19.72 -25.12
CA ALA A 171 -16.79 -19.99 -26.28
C ALA A 171 -16.72 -21.48 -26.60
N ARG A 172 -16.73 -21.83 -27.89
CA ARG A 172 -16.63 -23.22 -28.39
C ARG A 172 -15.43 -23.97 -27.80
N SER A 173 -14.28 -23.31 -27.66
CA SER A 173 -13.07 -23.86 -27.04
C SER A 173 -13.28 -24.29 -25.57
N SER A 174 -14.20 -23.65 -24.86
CA SER A 174 -14.55 -24.03 -23.47
C SER A 174 -15.32 -25.35 -23.42
N VAL A 175 -16.21 -25.59 -24.37
CA VAL A 175 -16.92 -26.87 -24.48
C VAL A 175 -15.95 -28.00 -24.82
N TYR A 176 -15.08 -27.80 -25.81
CA TYR A 176 -14.06 -28.79 -26.19
C TYR A 176 -13.12 -29.17 -25.06
N ARG A 177 -12.74 -28.22 -24.20
CA ARG A 177 -11.90 -28.46 -23.02
C ARG A 177 -12.55 -29.37 -21.97
N LEU A 178 -13.89 -29.47 -21.98
CA LEU A 178 -14.68 -30.27 -21.04
C LEU A 178 -15.03 -31.64 -21.58
N LEU A 179 -14.78 -31.88 -22.87
CA LEU A 179 -14.90 -33.23 -23.47
C LEU A 179 -13.81 -34.15 -22.86
N PRO A 180 -14.14 -35.44 -22.57
CA PRO A 180 -13.12 -36.41 -22.24
C PRO A 180 -12.14 -36.50 -23.41
N ARG A 181 -10.84 -36.39 -23.11
CA ARG A 181 -9.81 -36.72 -24.10
C ARG A 181 -10.11 -38.16 -24.57
N ALA A 182 -10.34 -38.34 -25.86
CA ALA A 182 -10.39 -39.70 -26.43
C ALA A 182 -9.10 -40.38 -26.01
N ALA A 183 -9.21 -41.51 -25.35
CA ALA A 183 -8.08 -42.36 -25.06
C ALA A 183 -7.45 -42.72 -26.41
N ALA A 184 -6.21 -42.28 -26.62
CA ALA A 184 -5.37 -42.70 -27.74
C ALA A 184 -4.88 -44.07 -27.49
#